data_7acb210d71b7873ac8c1469c487c7408
#
_entry.id   7acb210d71b7873ac8c1469c487c7408
#
_cell.length_a   1.000
_cell.length_b   1.000
_cell.length_c   1.000
_cell.angle_alpha   90.00
_cell.angle_beta   90.00
_cell.angle_gamma   90.00
#
_symmetry.space_group_name_H-M   'P 1'
#
loop_
_entity.id
_entity.type
_entity.pdbx_description
1 polymer ?
#
loop_
_entity_poly.entity_id
_entity_poly.type
_entity_poly.pdbx_seq_one_letter_code
_entity_poly.pdbx_strand_id
1 'polypeptide(L)'
;MNRTHKVLNVFAILIAVALPLAVRAYEEPKARAFSAAATTGVPPAALWRDRGNVESLNLAYGSGGKERQPAGKFTFVKEDKQGTAPKFEVVDQAGVRWKVKLGEEAKSETAATRLVWAAGYFTDEDYYLPELRVEKMPKLDRGRQFVSADGVISGVRLERKVEGQKKKGNWSWFKNPFTGTRELNGLRIMMALINNWDLKEVNNDIYEETGEGTRYVVSDLGASFGKTGNSLTRSKNNPSDYTGSHFIQKVTPEHVDFFLSSRPFVLSVFNAPNYAKRTHMQDIVKEIPLADAKWLGKLLEPLSDEQLRDCFRAGGYSAEEVEENAAMVKERIKDLNRP
;
A
#
# COMPACT_ATOMS: atom_id res chain seq x y z
N MET A 1 54.46 36.60 -14.66
CA MET A 1 53.53 36.60 -15.79
C MET A 1 53.18 35.18 -16.16
N ASN A 2 51.90 34.82 -15.96
CA ASN A 2 51.13 33.69 -16.52
C ASN A 2 51.63 32.25 -16.34
N ARG A 3 51.17 31.65 -15.23
CA ARG A 3 50.97 30.22 -15.10
C ARG A 3 49.65 29.96 -14.37
N THR A 4 48.48 30.23 -14.97
CA THR A 4 47.18 29.95 -14.36
C THR A 4 46.06 29.62 -15.37
N HIS A 5 46.39 29.00 -16.50
CA HIS A 5 45.35 28.60 -17.47
C HIS A 5 45.50 27.19 -18.05
N LYS A 6 45.95 26.17 -17.28
CA LYS A 6 46.06 24.78 -17.79
C LYS A 6 45.45 23.71 -16.91
N VAL A 7 44.61 24.01 -15.93
CA VAL A 7 44.02 22.98 -15.04
C VAL A 7 42.50 22.80 -15.24
N LEU A 8 41.86 23.58 -16.12
CA LEU A 8 40.38 23.52 -16.24
C LEU A 8 39.88 22.69 -17.43
N ASN A 9 40.71 22.01 -18.19
CA ASN A 9 40.26 21.26 -19.37
C ASN A 9 40.43 19.72 -19.29
N VAL A 10 40.70 19.15 -18.13
CA VAL A 10 40.85 17.69 -17.98
C VAL A 10 39.61 17.03 -17.35
N PHE A 11 38.70 17.79 -16.77
CA PHE A 11 37.46 17.22 -16.14
C PHE A 11 36.25 17.14 -17.08
N ALA A 12 36.33 17.67 -18.29
CA ALA A 12 35.20 17.69 -19.24
C ALA A 12 35.16 16.51 -20.24
N ILE A 13 36.12 15.61 -20.23
CA ILE A 13 36.25 14.55 -21.28
C ILE A 13 35.91 13.13 -20.74
N LEU A 14 35.68 12.94 -19.47
CA LEU A 14 35.42 11.61 -18.90
C LEU A 14 33.94 11.27 -18.64
N ILE A 15 32.99 12.10 -19.07
CA ILE A 15 31.55 11.85 -18.92
C ILE A 15 30.87 11.40 -20.24
N ALA A 16 31.59 11.39 -21.36
CA ALA A 16 30.97 11.15 -22.68
C ALA A 16 31.09 9.72 -23.24
N VAL A 17 31.57 8.72 -22.50
CA VAL A 17 31.86 7.36 -23.07
C VAL A 17 31.18 6.22 -22.31
N ALA A 18 30.11 6.42 -21.59
CA ALA A 18 29.44 5.32 -20.93
C ALA A 18 27.89 5.36 -21.07
N LEU A 19 27.41 5.57 -22.30
CA LEU A 19 26.00 5.23 -22.66
C LEU A 19 25.94 5.14 -24.19
N PRO A 20 26.00 3.95 -24.78
CA PRO A 20 24.79 3.27 -25.22
C PRO A 20 24.92 1.75 -25.12
N LEU A 21 23.97 1.06 -24.62
CA LEU A 21 23.62 -0.33 -24.97
C LEU A 21 22.69 -0.90 -23.91
N ALA A 22 21.42 -0.62 -24.05
CA ALA A 22 20.31 -1.52 -23.69
C ALA A 22 18.96 -0.84 -23.95
N VAL A 23 18.74 -0.30 -25.15
CA VAL A 23 17.40 -0.19 -25.67
C VAL A 23 17.11 -1.53 -26.33
N ARG A 24 16.73 -2.53 -25.55
CA ARG A 24 16.05 -3.71 -26.06
C ARG A 24 14.61 -3.31 -26.29
N ALA A 25 14.18 -3.35 -27.56
CA ALA A 25 12.79 -3.18 -27.95
C ALA A 25 11.91 -4.06 -27.06
N TYR A 26 11.01 -3.44 -26.34
CA TYR A 26 9.92 -4.10 -25.63
C TYR A 26 8.85 -4.41 -26.68
N GLU A 27 8.74 -5.67 -27.06
CA GLU A 27 7.59 -6.13 -27.86
C GLU A 27 6.36 -6.13 -26.97
N GLU A 28 5.36 -5.36 -27.35
CA GLU A 28 4.05 -5.34 -26.70
C GLU A 28 3.44 -6.74 -26.69
N PRO A 29 3.06 -7.29 -25.51
CA PRO A 29 2.24 -8.48 -25.48
C PRO A 29 0.82 -8.14 -25.92
N LYS A 30 0.39 -8.69 -27.05
CA LYS A 30 -1.00 -8.63 -27.52
C LYS A 30 -1.96 -9.00 -26.39
N ALA A 31 -2.90 -8.14 -26.08
CA ALA A 31 -3.96 -8.34 -25.10
C ALA A 31 -4.66 -9.70 -25.39
N ARG A 32 -4.42 -10.68 -24.54
CA ARG A 32 -5.21 -11.92 -24.51
C ARG A 32 -6.44 -11.65 -23.65
N ALA A 33 -7.60 -11.59 -24.29
CA ALA A 33 -8.86 -11.73 -23.60
C ALA A 33 -8.84 -13.03 -22.78
N PHE A 34 -9.01 -12.91 -21.46
CA PHE A 34 -9.11 -14.07 -20.59
C PHE A 34 -10.47 -14.74 -20.84
N SER A 35 -10.48 -15.75 -21.72
CA SER A 35 -11.58 -16.71 -21.80
C SER A 35 -11.45 -17.64 -20.60
N ALA A 36 -12.39 -17.57 -19.69
CA ALA A 36 -12.49 -18.51 -18.57
C ALA A 36 -12.81 -19.90 -19.13
N ALA A 37 -11.79 -20.71 -19.34
CA ALA A 37 -11.95 -22.14 -19.51
C ALA A 37 -12.17 -22.78 -18.13
N ALA A 38 -13.42 -23.02 -17.80
CA ALA A 38 -13.81 -23.88 -16.69
C ALA A 38 -13.40 -25.33 -17.00
N THR A 39 -12.24 -25.75 -16.49
CA THR A 39 -11.87 -27.18 -16.45
C THR A 39 -10.83 -27.39 -15.35
N THR A 40 -11.30 -27.68 -14.21
CA THR A 40 -10.77 -28.40 -13.03
C THR A 40 -11.33 -27.74 -11.80
N GLY A 41 -11.89 -28.43 -10.84
CA GLY A 41 -12.62 -27.93 -9.68
C GLY A 41 -11.81 -27.08 -8.66
N VAL A 42 -10.79 -26.34 -9.13
CA VAL A 42 -10.03 -25.36 -8.36
C VAL A 42 -10.52 -23.97 -8.75
N PRO A 43 -11.01 -23.16 -7.80
CA PRO A 43 -11.40 -21.79 -8.07
C PRO A 43 -10.24 -20.98 -8.68
N PRO A 44 -10.50 -20.09 -9.65
CA PRO A 44 -9.45 -19.34 -10.34
C PRO A 44 -8.72 -18.38 -9.40
N ALA A 45 -7.50 -17.98 -9.79
CA ALA A 45 -6.76 -16.92 -9.11
C ALA A 45 -7.50 -15.58 -9.22
N ALA A 46 -7.58 -14.83 -8.11
CA ALA A 46 -8.27 -13.54 -8.06
C ALA A 46 -7.40 -12.45 -7.42
N LEU A 47 -7.37 -11.27 -8.05
CA LEU A 47 -6.80 -10.04 -7.52
C LEU A 47 -7.89 -9.11 -7.00
N TRP A 48 -9.06 -9.17 -7.59
CA TRP A 48 -10.17 -8.25 -7.43
C TRP A 48 -11.50 -9.01 -7.42
N ARG A 49 -12.47 -8.48 -6.68
CA ARG A 49 -13.85 -8.97 -6.63
C ARG A 49 -14.80 -7.78 -6.64
N ASP A 50 -15.80 -7.83 -7.48
CA ASP A 50 -16.88 -6.85 -7.43
C ASP A 50 -17.57 -6.90 -6.06
N ARG A 51 -17.65 -5.75 -5.38
CA ARG A 51 -18.35 -5.61 -4.09
C ARG A 51 -19.84 -5.30 -4.26
N GLY A 52 -20.30 -5.17 -5.50
CA GLY A 52 -21.66 -4.77 -5.79
C GLY A 52 -21.92 -3.31 -5.37
N ASN A 53 -22.90 -3.10 -4.50
CA ASN A 53 -23.22 -1.76 -4.03
C ASN A 53 -22.20 -1.26 -2.99
N VAL A 54 -21.26 -0.41 -3.42
CA VAL A 54 -20.23 0.17 -2.53
C VAL A 54 -20.82 1.11 -1.46
N GLU A 55 -22.00 1.71 -1.72
CA GLU A 55 -22.69 2.57 -0.74
C GLU A 55 -23.12 1.78 0.50
N SER A 56 -23.32 0.46 0.37
CA SER A 56 -23.71 -0.40 1.49
C SER A 56 -22.53 -0.93 2.32
N LEU A 57 -21.28 -0.65 1.91
CA LEU A 57 -20.11 -1.16 2.60
C LEU A 57 -19.88 -0.45 3.94
N ASN A 58 -19.60 -1.21 4.97
CA ASN A 58 -19.23 -0.67 6.27
C ASN A 58 -17.73 -0.48 6.39
N LEU A 59 -17.23 0.74 6.16
CA LEU A 59 -15.81 1.04 6.17
C LEU A 59 -15.23 1.25 7.56
N ALA A 60 -16.06 1.35 8.60
CA ALA A 60 -15.58 1.35 9.97
C ALA A 60 -14.96 -0.01 10.35
N TYR A 61 -15.48 -1.10 9.78
CA TYR A 61 -15.03 -2.45 10.10
C TYR A 61 -14.28 -3.14 8.96
N GLY A 62 -14.52 -2.75 7.71
CA GLY A 62 -13.85 -3.30 6.53
C GLY A 62 -14.14 -4.78 6.27
N SER A 63 -13.16 -5.51 5.72
CA SER A 63 -13.31 -6.90 5.25
C SER A 63 -13.72 -7.89 6.34
N GLY A 64 -13.32 -7.64 7.59
CA GLY A 64 -13.63 -8.53 8.72
C GLY A 64 -15.01 -8.32 9.32
N GLY A 65 -15.67 -7.18 9.07
CA GLY A 65 -16.94 -6.84 9.70
C GLY A 65 -16.82 -6.57 11.20
N LYS A 66 -17.94 -6.29 11.83
CA LYS A 66 -18.03 -6.05 13.29
C LYS A 66 -17.81 -7.33 14.09
N GLU A 67 -18.20 -8.45 13.53
CA GLU A 67 -18.23 -9.76 14.18
C GLU A 67 -16.84 -10.34 14.44
N ARG A 68 -15.86 -9.90 13.65
CA ARG A 68 -14.48 -10.40 13.72
C ARG A 68 -13.52 -9.45 14.41
N GLN A 69 -14.05 -8.39 15.07
CA GLN A 69 -13.20 -7.48 15.82
C GLN A 69 -12.44 -8.23 16.93
N PRO A 70 -11.19 -7.83 17.21
CA PRO A 70 -10.45 -8.34 18.35
C PRO A 70 -11.18 -7.96 19.65
N ALA A 71 -11.40 -8.93 20.55
CA ALA A 71 -12.12 -8.72 21.77
C ALA A 71 -11.58 -9.57 22.94
N GLY A 72 -11.89 -9.14 24.14
CA GLY A 72 -11.55 -9.86 25.37
C GLY A 72 -10.08 -9.70 25.77
N LYS A 73 -9.54 -10.75 26.38
CA LYS A 73 -8.15 -10.79 26.87
C LYS A 73 -7.22 -11.32 25.82
N PHE A 74 -6.03 -10.73 25.74
CA PHE A 74 -4.97 -11.13 24.80
C PHE A 74 -3.80 -11.72 25.57
N THR A 75 -3.32 -12.87 25.12
CA THR A 75 -2.13 -13.53 25.68
C THR A 75 -1.00 -13.47 24.65
N PHE A 76 0.19 -13.10 25.08
CA PHE A 76 1.39 -13.05 24.24
C PHE A 76 1.76 -14.45 23.72
N VAL A 77 2.14 -14.52 22.46
CA VAL A 77 2.61 -15.75 21.81
C VAL A 77 4.10 -15.67 21.51
N LYS A 78 4.51 -14.68 20.70
CA LYS A 78 5.92 -14.49 20.32
C LYS A 78 6.14 -13.10 19.73
N GLU A 79 7.38 -12.60 19.81
CA GLU A 79 7.80 -11.41 19.06
C GLU A 79 8.14 -11.79 17.61
N ASP A 80 7.66 -11.00 16.64
CA ASP A 80 8.05 -11.13 15.24
C ASP A 80 9.16 -10.13 14.92
N LYS A 81 10.36 -10.64 14.64
CA LYS A 81 11.57 -9.85 14.39
C LYS A 81 11.80 -9.52 12.91
N GLN A 82 10.93 -9.98 12.01
CA GLN A 82 11.05 -9.70 10.58
C GLN A 82 10.64 -8.27 10.24
N GLY A 83 11.24 -7.71 9.19
CA GLY A 83 10.95 -6.34 8.72
C GLY A 83 11.37 -5.25 9.71
N THR A 84 10.97 -4.00 9.44
CA THR A 84 11.40 -2.81 10.20
C THR A 84 10.46 -2.41 11.32
N ALA A 85 9.16 -2.54 11.14
CA ALA A 85 8.15 -2.19 12.14
C ALA A 85 8.16 -3.19 13.31
N PRO A 86 8.11 -2.71 14.57
CA PRO A 86 7.97 -3.58 15.74
C PRO A 86 6.62 -4.30 15.70
N LYS A 87 6.63 -5.62 15.92
CA LYS A 87 5.43 -6.45 15.89
C LYS A 87 5.59 -7.72 16.71
N PHE A 88 4.46 -8.25 17.16
CA PHE A 88 4.38 -9.51 17.90
C PHE A 88 3.05 -10.21 17.60
N GLU A 89 2.92 -11.46 18.01
CA GLU A 89 1.68 -12.24 17.90
C GLU A 89 1.03 -12.42 19.28
N VAL A 90 -0.29 -12.36 19.28
CA VAL A 90 -1.13 -12.67 20.45
C VAL A 90 -2.24 -13.65 20.06
N VAL A 91 -2.83 -14.26 21.05
CA VAL A 91 -4.08 -15.02 20.94
C VAL A 91 -5.13 -14.37 21.84
N ASP A 92 -6.34 -14.17 21.31
CA ASP A 92 -7.44 -13.63 22.11
C ASP A 92 -8.17 -14.74 22.91
N GLN A 93 -9.16 -14.35 23.70
CA GLN A 93 -9.95 -15.26 24.54
C GLN A 93 -10.74 -16.30 23.73
N ALA A 94 -11.06 -16.02 22.46
CA ALA A 94 -11.72 -16.93 21.55
C ALA A 94 -10.77 -17.89 20.82
N GLY A 95 -9.45 -17.78 21.07
CA GLY A 95 -8.44 -18.60 20.42
C GLY A 95 -7.99 -18.06 19.07
N VAL A 96 -8.47 -16.89 18.64
CA VAL A 96 -8.04 -16.27 17.40
C VAL A 96 -6.64 -15.67 17.54
N ARG A 97 -5.78 -15.96 16.56
CA ARG A 97 -4.43 -15.39 16.52
C ARG A 97 -4.44 -14.04 15.78
N TRP A 98 -3.69 -13.11 16.35
CA TRP A 98 -3.53 -11.75 15.82
C TRP A 98 -2.05 -11.39 15.73
N LYS A 99 -1.67 -10.71 14.65
CA LYS A 99 -0.38 -10.06 14.51
C LYS A 99 -0.55 -8.58 14.87
N VAL A 100 0.13 -8.16 15.91
CA VAL A 100 0.07 -6.79 16.44
C VAL A 100 1.23 -5.99 15.88
N LYS A 101 0.95 -4.90 15.17
CA LYS A 101 1.95 -3.93 14.67
C LYS A 101 1.87 -2.65 15.50
N LEU A 102 3.03 -2.14 15.89
CA LEU A 102 3.19 -0.95 16.73
C LEU A 102 3.64 0.26 15.91
N GLY A 103 3.33 1.45 16.39
CA GLY A 103 3.85 2.71 15.86
C GLY A 103 2.98 3.34 14.79
N GLU A 104 3.55 4.33 14.09
CA GLU A 104 2.83 5.23 13.18
C GLU A 104 2.04 4.52 12.06
N GLU A 105 2.53 3.37 11.59
CA GLU A 105 1.87 2.61 10.53
C GLU A 105 0.54 1.99 10.95
N ALA A 106 0.27 1.85 12.24
CA ALA A 106 -0.96 1.23 12.73
C ALA A 106 -2.23 1.96 12.27
N LYS A 107 -2.20 3.30 12.30
CA LYS A 107 -3.31 4.14 11.83
C LYS A 107 -3.46 4.09 10.31
N SER A 108 -2.39 4.41 9.59
CA SER A 108 -2.42 4.53 8.13
C SER A 108 -2.75 3.20 7.45
N GLU A 109 -2.24 2.09 7.96
CA GLU A 109 -2.53 0.78 7.41
C GLU A 109 -4.00 0.40 7.56
N THR A 110 -4.59 0.63 8.75
CA THR A 110 -6.01 0.38 8.96
C THR A 110 -6.90 1.21 8.03
N ALA A 111 -6.63 2.50 7.86
CA ALA A 111 -7.40 3.33 6.93
C ALA A 111 -7.21 2.89 5.46
N ALA A 112 -5.98 2.57 5.06
CA ALA A 112 -5.65 2.14 3.71
C ALA A 112 -6.32 0.82 3.34
N THR A 113 -6.33 -0.18 4.24
CA THR A 113 -7.00 -1.45 3.99
C THR A 113 -8.49 -1.28 3.78
N ARG A 114 -9.15 -0.33 4.46
CA ARG A 114 -10.59 -0.02 4.26
C ARG A 114 -10.86 0.47 2.84
N LEU A 115 -10.09 1.45 2.37
CA LEU A 115 -10.27 2.04 1.04
C LEU A 115 -9.93 1.04 -0.08
N VAL A 116 -8.82 0.30 0.05
CA VAL A 116 -8.40 -0.69 -0.95
C VAL A 116 -9.40 -1.84 -1.01
N TRP A 117 -9.93 -2.28 0.13
CA TRP A 117 -11.02 -3.27 0.18
C TRP A 117 -12.31 -2.77 -0.46
N ALA A 118 -12.71 -1.52 -0.21
CA ALA A 118 -13.91 -0.91 -0.80
C ALA A 118 -13.81 -0.86 -2.34
N ALA A 119 -12.61 -0.65 -2.87
CA ALA A 119 -12.33 -0.70 -4.30
C ALA A 119 -12.34 -2.14 -4.89
N GLY A 120 -12.62 -3.18 -4.10
CA GLY A 120 -12.76 -4.56 -4.55
C GLY A 120 -11.54 -5.45 -4.36
N TYR A 121 -10.40 -4.90 -3.93
CA TYR A 121 -9.15 -5.67 -3.78
C TYR A 121 -9.12 -6.47 -2.49
N PHE A 122 -8.30 -7.52 -2.47
CA PHE A 122 -8.06 -8.29 -1.27
C PHE A 122 -6.96 -7.64 -0.43
N THR A 123 -7.25 -7.46 0.86
CA THR A 123 -6.37 -6.88 1.87
C THR A 123 -6.39 -7.75 3.12
N ASP A 124 -5.47 -7.48 4.04
CA ASP A 124 -5.50 -8.09 5.37
C ASP A 124 -6.75 -7.63 6.16
N GLU A 125 -7.23 -8.46 7.08
CA GLU A 125 -8.31 -8.10 8.02
C GLU A 125 -7.69 -7.37 9.22
N ASP A 126 -7.71 -6.04 9.16
CA ASP A 126 -7.06 -5.18 10.14
C ASP A 126 -8.05 -4.46 11.05
N TYR A 127 -7.65 -4.27 12.32
CA TYR A 127 -8.37 -3.47 13.29
C TYR A 127 -7.39 -2.63 14.11
N TYR A 128 -7.71 -1.37 14.30
CA TYR A 128 -6.96 -0.48 15.17
C TYR A 128 -7.56 -0.48 16.57
N LEU A 129 -6.70 -0.61 17.59
CA LEU A 129 -7.07 -0.39 18.99
C LEU A 129 -6.25 0.77 19.54
N PRO A 130 -6.90 1.77 20.18
CA PRO A 130 -6.19 2.88 20.81
C PRO A 130 -5.30 2.42 21.95
N GLU A 131 -5.71 1.35 22.64
CA GLU A 131 -4.99 0.72 23.74
C GLU A 131 -5.11 -0.79 23.69
N LEU A 132 -4.03 -1.48 24.04
CA LEU A 132 -3.98 -2.93 24.16
C LEU A 132 -3.26 -3.34 25.46
N ARG A 133 -3.86 -4.25 26.22
CA ARG A 133 -3.22 -4.95 27.33
C ARG A 133 -3.01 -6.41 26.96
N VAL A 134 -1.82 -6.91 27.19
CA VAL A 134 -1.44 -8.28 26.81
C VAL A 134 -0.94 -9.02 28.05
N GLU A 135 -1.58 -10.14 28.38
CA GLU A 135 -1.15 -11.02 29.45
C GLU A 135 0.16 -11.74 29.08
N LYS A 136 1.00 -12.00 30.06
CA LYS A 136 2.30 -12.67 29.92
C LYS A 136 3.25 -11.96 28.94
N MET A 137 3.09 -10.63 28.79
CA MET A 137 3.93 -9.83 27.91
C MET A 137 5.37 -9.78 28.43
N PRO A 138 6.35 -10.28 27.66
CA PRO A 138 7.76 -10.15 28.02
C PRO A 138 8.26 -8.74 27.69
N LYS A 139 9.48 -8.44 28.13
CA LYS A 139 10.17 -7.23 27.64
C LYS A 139 10.51 -7.42 26.15
N LEU A 140 9.88 -6.63 25.27
CA LEU A 140 10.14 -6.68 23.84
C LEU A 140 11.57 -6.27 23.49
N ASP A 141 12.14 -6.86 22.45
CA ASP A 141 13.41 -6.43 21.87
C ASP A 141 13.23 -5.11 21.10
N ARG A 142 12.10 -4.97 20.37
CA ARG A 142 11.75 -3.79 19.58
C ARG A 142 10.41 -3.21 20.00
N GLY A 143 10.26 -1.88 19.94
CA GLY A 143 8.98 -1.23 20.24
C GLY A 143 8.70 -1.00 21.71
N ARG A 144 9.70 -1.10 22.59
CA ARG A 144 9.56 -0.84 24.05
C ARG A 144 9.00 0.54 24.35
N GLN A 145 9.31 1.52 23.51
CA GLN A 145 8.83 2.90 23.64
C GLN A 145 7.31 3.05 23.49
N PHE A 146 6.63 2.05 22.93
CA PHE A 146 5.18 2.04 22.79
C PHE A 146 4.48 1.36 23.97
N VAL A 147 5.22 0.79 24.91
CA VAL A 147 4.70 0.09 26.10
C VAL A 147 4.92 0.99 27.31
N SER A 148 3.85 1.41 27.96
CA SER A 148 3.90 2.23 29.18
C SER A 148 4.38 1.41 30.39
N ALA A 149 4.70 2.10 31.49
CA ALA A 149 5.19 1.45 32.72
C ALA A 149 4.17 0.47 33.34
N ASP A 150 2.86 0.71 33.14
CA ASP A 150 1.77 -0.15 33.58
C ASP A 150 1.37 -1.23 32.55
N GLY A 151 2.17 -1.39 31.48
CA GLY A 151 2.00 -2.45 30.48
C GLY A 151 0.91 -2.21 29.44
N VAL A 152 0.42 -0.96 29.30
CA VAL A 152 -0.48 -0.58 28.22
C VAL A 152 0.32 -0.27 26.97
N ILE A 153 -0.15 -0.78 25.84
CA ILE A 153 0.43 -0.51 24.52
C ILE A 153 -0.52 0.41 23.79
N SER A 154 -0.05 1.61 23.43
CA SER A 154 -0.87 2.63 22.77
C SER A 154 -0.80 2.54 21.26
N GLY A 155 -1.95 2.67 20.59
CA GLY A 155 -2.06 2.80 19.14
C GLY A 155 -1.53 1.59 18.36
N VAL A 156 -2.27 0.49 18.36
CA VAL A 156 -1.85 -0.76 17.72
C VAL A 156 -2.80 -1.18 16.60
N ARG A 157 -2.26 -1.83 15.56
CA ARG A 157 -3.03 -2.54 14.57
C ARG A 157 -2.96 -4.04 14.82
N LEU A 158 -4.11 -4.69 14.84
CA LEU A 158 -4.24 -6.14 14.90
C LEU A 158 -4.65 -6.68 13.55
N GLU A 159 -3.83 -7.53 12.95
CA GLU A 159 -4.12 -8.29 11.73
C GLU A 159 -4.57 -9.70 12.13
N ARG A 160 -5.77 -10.08 11.67
CA ARG A 160 -6.31 -11.40 11.94
C ARG A 160 -5.55 -12.46 11.17
N LYS A 161 -5.11 -13.51 11.83
CA LYS A 161 -4.59 -14.72 11.18
C LYS A 161 -5.76 -15.62 10.78
N VAL A 162 -5.99 -15.72 9.48
CA VAL A 162 -7.08 -16.55 8.94
C VAL A 162 -6.68 -18.02 9.00
N GLU A 163 -7.48 -18.83 9.69
CA GLU A 163 -7.25 -20.27 9.75
C GLU A 163 -7.46 -20.91 8.38
N GLY A 164 -6.61 -21.88 8.03
CA GLY A 164 -6.66 -22.56 6.73
C GLY A 164 -6.06 -21.77 5.56
N GLN A 165 -5.68 -20.50 5.75
CA GLN A 165 -5.00 -19.71 4.74
C GLN A 165 -3.50 -20.05 4.69
N LYS A 166 -2.99 -20.38 3.50
CA LYS A 166 -1.59 -20.72 3.28
C LYS A 166 -0.91 -19.70 2.38
N LYS A 167 0.12 -19.03 2.88
CA LYS A 167 0.97 -18.17 2.04
C LYS A 167 1.78 -19.02 1.07
N LYS A 168 1.66 -18.75 -0.25
CA LYS A 168 2.34 -19.45 -1.33
C LYS A 168 3.55 -18.69 -1.86
N GLY A 169 3.65 -17.42 -1.59
CA GLY A 169 4.74 -16.56 -2.05
C GLY A 169 4.33 -15.10 -2.16
N ASN A 170 5.09 -14.38 -2.96
CA ASN A 170 4.85 -12.97 -3.26
C ASN A 170 4.60 -12.80 -4.76
N TRP A 171 3.89 -11.73 -5.14
CA TRP A 171 3.65 -11.41 -6.55
C TRP A 171 4.30 -10.08 -6.95
N SER A 172 4.69 -10.00 -8.23
CA SER A 172 5.35 -8.84 -8.81
C SER A 172 4.33 -7.88 -9.43
N TRP A 173 4.53 -6.57 -9.29
CA TRP A 173 3.72 -5.55 -9.96
C TRP A 173 3.81 -5.62 -11.48
N PHE A 174 4.95 -6.07 -12.01
CA PHE A 174 5.24 -6.10 -13.45
C PHE A 174 5.05 -7.47 -14.10
N LYS A 175 5.07 -8.55 -13.28
CA LYS A 175 4.95 -9.91 -13.77
C LYS A 175 3.98 -10.71 -12.90
N ASN A 176 2.71 -10.70 -13.30
CA ASN A 176 1.63 -11.41 -12.62
C ASN A 176 0.55 -11.81 -13.64
N PRO A 177 -0.41 -12.68 -13.29
CA PRO A 177 -1.46 -13.14 -14.21
C PRO A 177 -2.43 -12.04 -14.67
N PHE A 178 -2.45 -10.88 -14.02
CA PHE A 178 -3.41 -9.79 -14.25
C PHE A 178 -2.80 -8.62 -15.05
N THR A 179 -1.56 -8.75 -15.52
CA THR A 179 -0.88 -7.71 -16.30
C THR A 179 -1.72 -7.31 -17.51
N GLY A 180 -1.98 -6.01 -17.67
CA GLY A 180 -2.81 -5.44 -18.74
C GLY A 180 -4.31 -5.43 -18.45
N THR A 181 -4.77 -5.90 -17.28
CA THR A 181 -6.18 -5.79 -16.89
C THR A 181 -6.46 -4.45 -16.21
N ARG A 182 -7.70 -3.97 -16.36
CA ARG A 182 -8.17 -2.74 -15.68
C ARG A 182 -8.16 -2.90 -14.15
N GLU A 183 -8.34 -4.12 -13.64
CA GLU A 183 -8.31 -4.43 -12.22
C GLU A 183 -6.90 -4.23 -11.65
N LEU A 184 -5.86 -4.70 -12.34
CA LEU A 184 -4.48 -4.41 -11.92
C LEU A 184 -4.14 -2.92 -12.04
N ASN A 185 -4.55 -2.28 -13.13
CA ASN A 185 -4.35 -0.84 -13.33
C ASN A 185 -5.07 -0.03 -12.25
N GLY A 186 -6.29 -0.39 -11.87
CA GLY A 186 -7.01 0.20 -10.76
C GLY A 186 -6.28 0.06 -9.43
N LEU A 187 -5.66 -1.10 -9.15
CA LEU A 187 -4.84 -1.28 -7.95
C LEU A 187 -3.61 -0.37 -7.93
N ARG A 188 -2.94 -0.22 -9.09
CA ARG A 188 -1.80 0.70 -9.26
C ARG A 188 -2.23 2.15 -8.95
N ILE A 189 -3.42 2.56 -9.41
CA ILE A 189 -4.01 3.87 -9.09
C ILE A 189 -4.32 3.98 -7.60
N MET A 190 -4.89 2.94 -6.98
CA MET A 190 -5.16 2.94 -5.53
C MET A 190 -3.90 3.21 -4.72
N MET A 191 -2.75 2.65 -5.12
CA MET A 191 -1.45 2.93 -4.46
C MET A 191 -1.07 4.41 -4.55
N ALA A 192 -1.29 5.06 -5.69
CA ALA A 192 -1.08 6.50 -5.85
C ALA A 192 -2.14 7.31 -5.07
N LEU A 193 -3.41 6.87 -5.06
CA LEU A 193 -4.50 7.54 -4.36
C LEU A 193 -4.24 7.65 -2.86
N ILE A 194 -3.71 6.60 -2.24
CA ILE A 194 -3.35 6.60 -0.82
C ILE A 194 -1.91 7.05 -0.55
N ASN A 195 -1.15 7.46 -1.59
CA ASN A 195 0.28 7.80 -1.51
C ASN A 195 1.14 6.69 -0.87
N ASN A 196 0.85 5.43 -1.17
CA ASN A 196 1.70 4.35 -0.69
C ASN A 196 3.01 4.32 -1.47
N TRP A 197 4.12 4.64 -0.81
CA TRP A 197 5.45 4.71 -1.42
C TRP A 197 6.31 3.46 -1.19
N ASP A 198 5.83 2.44 -0.46
CA ASP A 198 6.59 1.21 -0.18
C ASP A 198 6.07 0.01 -0.99
N LEU A 199 6.06 0.16 -2.32
CA LEU A 199 5.55 -0.82 -3.28
C LEU A 199 6.52 -1.97 -3.53
N LYS A 200 7.10 -2.53 -2.47
CA LYS A 200 7.97 -3.71 -2.60
C LYS A 200 7.14 -4.96 -2.87
N GLU A 201 7.66 -5.83 -3.74
CA GLU A 201 7.00 -7.11 -4.04
C GLU A 201 6.83 -8.02 -2.81
N VAL A 202 7.71 -7.90 -1.82
CA VAL A 202 7.59 -8.64 -0.54
C VAL A 202 6.36 -8.25 0.29
N ASN A 203 5.73 -7.11 -0.05
CA ASN A 203 4.50 -6.61 0.55
C ASN A 203 3.25 -7.11 -0.20
N ASN A 204 3.41 -7.94 -1.22
CA ASN A 204 2.35 -8.47 -2.06
C ASN A 204 2.26 -9.97 -1.87
N ASP A 205 1.23 -10.47 -1.23
CA ASP A 205 1.12 -11.86 -0.83
C ASP A 205 0.21 -12.66 -1.74
N ILE A 206 0.58 -13.92 -1.97
CA ILE A 206 -0.26 -14.92 -2.62
C ILE A 206 -0.73 -15.90 -1.56
N TYR A 207 -2.04 -15.98 -1.36
CA TYR A 207 -2.66 -16.93 -0.44
C TYR A 207 -3.48 -17.95 -1.19
N GLU A 208 -3.40 -19.20 -0.75
CA GLU A 208 -4.34 -20.25 -1.11
C GLU A 208 -5.29 -20.49 0.06
N GLU A 209 -6.56 -20.45 -0.22
CA GLU A 209 -7.62 -20.65 0.77
C GLU A 209 -8.49 -21.83 0.33
N THR A 210 -8.70 -22.79 1.24
CA THR A 210 -9.47 -24.00 0.96
C THR A 210 -10.89 -23.65 0.51
N GLY A 211 -11.27 -24.07 -0.70
CA GLY A 211 -12.58 -23.82 -1.29
C GLY A 211 -12.74 -22.45 -1.99
N GLU A 212 -11.81 -21.51 -1.82
CA GLU A 212 -11.92 -20.15 -2.39
C GLU A 212 -10.86 -19.83 -3.47
N GLY A 213 -9.88 -20.73 -3.65
CA GLY A 213 -8.84 -20.58 -4.66
C GLY A 213 -7.64 -19.73 -4.24
N THR A 214 -6.95 -19.16 -5.22
CA THR A 214 -5.74 -18.37 -5.01
C THR A 214 -6.08 -16.89 -4.98
N ARG A 215 -5.74 -16.20 -3.90
CA ARG A 215 -5.92 -14.75 -3.75
C ARG A 215 -4.61 -14.02 -3.81
N TYR A 216 -4.58 -12.95 -4.60
CA TYR A 216 -3.48 -12.00 -4.70
C TYR A 216 -3.82 -10.80 -3.82
N VAL A 217 -3.09 -10.64 -2.73
CA VAL A 217 -3.38 -9.69 -1.65
C VAL A 217 -2.32 -8.60 -1.64
N VAL A 218 -2.72 -7.36 -1.41
CA VAL A 218 -1.81 -6.27 -1.09
C VAL A 218 -1.76 -6.13 0.42
N SER A 219 -0.60 -6.45 0.99
CA SER A 219 -0.31 -6.33 2.41
C SER A 219 0.60 -5.13 2.68
N ASP A 220 0.80 -4.80 3.95
CA ASP A 220 1.73 -3.74 4.41
C ASP A 220 1.46 -2.37 3.77
N LEU A 221 0.23 -1.90 3.90
CA LEU A 221 -0.23 -0.59 3.40
C LEU A 221 0.11 0.57 4.36
N GLY A 222 0.96 0.35 5.36
CA GLY A 222 1.28 1.34 6.39
C GLY A 222 2.07 2.55 5.91
N ALA A 223 2.74 2.46 4.75
CA ALA A 223 3.47 3.59 4.16
C ALA A 223 2.57 4.56 3.37
N SER A 224 1.34 4.78 3.86
CA SER A 224 0.29 5.57 3.20
C SER A 224 -0.02 6.87 3.94
N PHE A 225 -0.81 7.74 3.30
CA PHE A 225 -1.32 9.02 3.82
C PHE A 225 -0.23 9.94 4.36
N GLY A 226 0.81 10.10 3.57
CA GLY A 226 1.89 11.04 3.78
C GLY A 226 2.37 11.53 2.43
N LYS A 227 3.65 11.89 2.32
CA LYS A 227 4.27 12.22 1.04
C LYS A 227 5.36 11.22 0.70
N THR A 228 5.49 10.99 -0.58
CA THR A 228 6.60 10.25 -1.15
C THR A 228 7.88 11.09 -1.13
N GLY A 229 9.05 10.46 -1.13
CA GLY A 229 10.32 11.19 -1.08
C GLY A 229 11.51 10.32 -0.74
N ASN A 230 12.60 10.93 -0.31
CA ASN A 230 13.76 10.21 0.20
C ASN A 230 13.59 9.85 1.69
N SER A 231 14.56 9.19 2.29
CA SER A 231 14.52 8.77 3.70
C SER A 231 14.38 9.93 4.72
N LEU A 232 14.70 11.16 4.32
CA LEU A 232 14.61 12.35 5.16
C LEU A 232 13.34 13.15 4.91
N THR A 233 12.74 13.04 3.74
CA THR A 233 11.61 13.88 3.31
C THR A 233 10.30 13.14 3.14
N ARG A 234 10.33 11.81 3.06
CA ARG A 234 9.11 10.99 3.00
C ARG A 234 8.46 10.93 4.37
N SER A 235 7.15 10.91 4.36
CA SER A 235 6.34 10.70 5.57
C SER A 235 5.28 9.61 5.32
N LYS A 236 4.68 9.16 6.38
CA LYS A 236 3.51 8.29 6.42
C LYS A 236 2.62 8.77 7.55
N ASN A 237 1.34 8.52 7.47
CA ASN A 237 0.40 8.95 8.49
C ASN A 237 0.56 10.45 8.85
N ASN A 238 0.71 11.29 7.84
CA ASN A 238 0.88 12.73 7.99
C ASN A 238 -0.14 13.45 7.08
N PRO A 239 -1.29 13.91 7.62
CA PRO A 239 -2.35 14.51 6.84
C PRO A 239 -1.91 15.75 6.06
N SER A 240 -1.13 16.64 6.66
CA SER A 240 -0.63 17.85 6.00
C SER A 240 0.25 17.53 4.78
N ASP A 241 1.14 16.54 4.90
CA ASP A 241 1.95 16.06 3.78
C ASP A 241 1.10 15.37 2.71
N TYR A 242 0.06 14.63 3.11
CA TYR A 242 -0.84 13.96 2.19
C TYR A 242 -1.69 14.96 1.40
N THR A 243 -2.30 15.93 2.08
CA THR A 243 -3.13 16.97 1.44
C THR A 243 -2.31 17.91 0.57
N GLY A 244 -1.06 18.18 0.93
CA GLY A 244 -0.12 18.98 0.13
C GLY A 244 0.52 18.22 -1.04
N SER A 245 0.25 16.92 -1.24
CA SER A 245 0.90 16.13 -2.28
C SER A 245 0.12 16.12 -3.60
N HIS A 246 0.85 16.07 -4.71
CA HIS A 246 0.26 15.91 -6.04
C HIS A 246 -0.27 14.48 -6.24
N PHE A 247 -1.34 14.34 -7.03
CA PHE A 247 -1.92 13.04 -7.37
C PHE A 247 -1.70 12.70 -8.85
N ILE A 248 -2.16 13.54 -9.76
CA ILE A 248 -1.95 13.36 -11.20
C ILE A 248 -0.66 14.09 -11.62
N GLN A 249 0.22 13.41 -12.33
CA GLN A 249 1.47 13.98 -12.84
C GLN A 249 1.33 14.45 -14.28
N LYS A 250 0.68 13.65 -15.13
CA LYS A 250 0.55 13.92 -16.56
C LYS A 250 -0.71 13.24 -17.11
N VAL A 251 -1.39 13.91 -18.01
CA VAL A 251 -2.51 13.33 -18.78
C VAL A 251 -2.18 13.45 -20.25
N THR A 252 -2.46 12.38 -21.00
CA THR A 252 -2.45 12.32 -22.45
C THR A 252 -3.81 11.85 -22.94
N PRO A 253 -4.13 11.89 -24.25
CA PRO A 253 -5.39 11.37 -24.75
C PRO A 253 -5.65 9.90 -24.44
N GLU A 254 -4.60 9.10 -24.20
CA GLU A 254 -4.68 7.65 -24.03
C GLU A 254 -4.36 7.19 -22.61
N HIS A 255 -3.45 7.90 -21.91
CA HIS A 255 -2.89 7.47 -20.63
C HIS A 255 -2.82 8.59 -19.60
N VAL A 256 -2.79 8.20 -18.36
CA VAL A 256 -2.52 9.06 -17.21
C VAL A 256 -1.36 8.50 -16.39
N ASP A 257 -0.43 9.39 -16.01
CA ASP A 257 0.64 9.13 -15.06
C ASP A 257 0.25 9.72 -13.72
N PHE A 258 0.38 8.93 -12.66
CA PHE A 258 0.18 9.40 -11.31
C PHE A 258 1.51 9.74 -10.64
N PHE A 259 1.43 10.60 -9.63
CA PHE A 259 2.60 11.04 -8.90
C PHE A 259 2.92 10.05 -7.78
N LEU A 260 4.08 9.43 -7.90
CA LEU A 260 4.71 8.69 -6.82
C LEU A 260 6.17 9.13 -6.80
N SER A 261 6.48 10.14 -6.00
CA SER A 261 7.77 10.82 -6.02
C SER A 261 8.92 9.87 -5.70
N SER A 262 9.95 9.88 -6.55
CA SER A 262 11.22 9.28 -6.23
C SER A 262 12.17 10.25 -5.52
N ARG A 263 13.34 9.73 -5.24
CA ARG A 263 14.46 10.50 -4.71
C ARG A 263 15.02 11.43 -5.77
N PRO A 264 15.52 12.63 -5.40
CA PRO A 264 16.28 13.49 -6.31
C PRO A 264 17.44 12.73 -6.94
N PHE A 265 17.70 12.97 -8.24
CA PHE A 265 18.77 12.28 -9.00
C PHE A 265 20.14 12.37 -8.34
N VAL A 266 20.44 13.48 -7.69
CA VAL A 266 21.70 13.67 -6.96
C VAL A 266 22.01 12.56 -5.94
N LEU A 267 20.96 11.90 -5.40
CA LEU A 267 21.12 10.77 -4.48
C LEU A 267 21.53 9.47 -5.16
N SER A 268 21.48 9.38 -6.49
CA SER A 268 21.96 8.21 -7.24
C SER A 268 23.46 8.01 -7.06
N VAL A 269 24.21 9.10 -6.89
CA VAL A 269 25.67 9.09 -6.68
C VAL A 269 26.05 8.37 -5.40
N PHE A 270 25.20 8.42 -4.35
CA PHE A 270 25.50 7.83 -3.05
C PHE A 270 24.98 6.39 -2.90
N ASN A 271 23.97 5.99 -3.65
CA ASN A 271 23.40 4.63 -3.56
C ASN A 271 22.62 4.27 -4.84
N ALA A 272 23.32 4.06 -5.94
CA ALA A 272 22.74 3.77 -7.25
C ALA A 272 21.77 2.56 -7.28
N PRO A 273 22.05 1.40 -6.64
CA PRO A 273 21.12 0.27 -6.65
C PRO A 273 19.79 0.58 -5.98
N ASN A 274 19.82 1.29 -4.85
CA ASN A 274 18.60 1.67 -4.14
C ASN A 274 17.81 2.75 -4.92
N TYR A 275 18.55 3.68 -5.56
CA TYR A 275 17.95 4.68 -6.43
C TYR A 275 17.23 4.03 -7.62
N ALA A 276 17.87 3.11 -8.32
CA ALA A 276 17.30 2.39 -9.46
C ALA A 276 16.05 1.60 -9.05
N LYS A 277 16.11 0.87 -7.92
CA LYS A 277 14.95 0.14 -7.38
C LYS A 277 13.77 1.07 -7.07
N ARG A 278 14.03 2.24 -6.49
CA ARG A 278 12.98 3.21 -6.15
C ARG A 278 12.41 3.90 -7.38
N THR A 279 13.24 4.19 -8.38
CA THR A 279 12.80 4.74 -9.66
C THR A 279 11.90 3.73 -10.39
N HIS A 280 12.28 2.47 -10.41
CA HIS A 280 11.45 1.41 -10.99
C HIS A 280 10.08 1.27 -10.30
N MET A 281 9.98 1.51 -8.99
CA MET A 281 8.69 1.53 -8.30
C MET A 281 7.76 2.66 -8.78
N GLN A 282 8.28 3.76 -9.32
CA GLN A 282 7.45 4.82 -9.90
C GLN A 282 6.75 4.39 -11.18
N ASP A 283 7.35 3.47 -11.93
CA ASP A 283 6.77 2.97 -13.17
C ASP A 283 5.47 2.19 -12.91
N ILE A 284 5.27 1.72 -11.66
CA ILE A 284 4.03 1.07 -11.24
C ILE A 284 2.80 1.97 -11.47
N VAL A 285 2.93 3.28 -11.33
CA VAL A 285 1.80 4.22 -11.41
C VAL A 285 1.82 5.07 -12.70
N LYS A 286 2.56 4.63 -13.72
CA LYS A 286 2.67 5.33 -15.01
C LYS A 286 2.02 4.57 -16.14
N GLU A 287 1.75 5.29 -17.23
CA GLU A 287 1.17 4.75 -18.47
C GLU A 287 -0.10 3.94 -18.22
N ILE A 288 -0.96 4.44 -17.32
CA ILE A 288 -2.23 3.78 -17.02
C ILE A 288 -3.27 4.24 -18.04
N PRO A 289 -3.98 3.32 -18.72
CA PRO A 289 -5.01 3.69 -19.66
C PRO A 289 -6.06 4.61 -19.02
N LEU A 290 -6.39 5.69 -19.69
CA LEU A 290 -7.36 6.68 -19.22
C LEU A 290 -8.74 6.06 -18.91
N ALA A 291 -9.13 5.06 -19.70
CA ALA A 291 -10.37 4.30 -19.49
C ALA A 291 -10.37 3.56 -18.14
N ASP A 292 -9.23 3.03 -17.72
CA ASP A 292 -9.08 2.28 -16.45
C ASP A 292 -9.10 3.24 -15.25
N ALA A 293 -8.52 4.44 -15.40
CA ALA A 293 -8.63 5.48 -14.39
C ALA A 293 -10.08 5.92 -14.18
N LYS A 294 -10.81 6.17 -15.27
CA LYS A 294 -12.25 6.50 -15.23
C LYS A 294 -13.10 5.37 -14.67
N TRP A 295 -12.75 4.11 -14.98
CA TRP A 295 -13.43 2.95 -14.40
C TRP A 295 -13.30 2.94 -12.88
N LEU A 296 -12.08 3.12 -12.33
CA LEU A 296 -11.88 3.18 -10.90
C LEU A 296 -12.58 4.38 -10.27
N GLY A 297 -12.50 5.56 -10.91
CA GLY A 297 -13.21 6.76 -10.46
C GLY A 297 -14.70 6.52 -10.29
N LYS A 298 -15.35 5.93 -11.31
CA LYS A 298 -16.78 5.58 -11.26
C LYS A 298 -17.11 4.53 -10.20
N LEU A 299 -16.21 3.56 -9.99
CA LEU A 299 -16.37 2.53 -8.95
C LEU A 299 -16.39 3.15 -7.55
N LEU A 300 -15.53 4.15 -7.29
CA LEU A 300 -15.38 4.79 -5.99
C LEU A 300 -16.31 6.00 -5.79
N GLU A 301 -16.84 6.60 -6.85
CA GLU A 301 -17.69 7.80 -6.81
C GLU A 301 -18.89 7.68 -5.86
N PRO A 302 -19.58 6.50 -5.77
CA PRO A 302 -20.72 6.33 -4.88
C PRO A 302 -20.37 6.30 -3.39
N LEU A 303 -19.08 6.21 -3.00
CA LEU A 303 -18.69 6.29 -1.60
C LEU A 303 -19.09 7.63 -1.00
N SER A 304 -19.88 7.57 0.07
CA SER A 304 -20.32 8.75 0.81
C SER A 304 -19.17 9.37 1.59
N ASP A 305 -19.30 10.66 1.89
CA ASP A 305 -18.33 11.36 2.74
C ASP A 305 -18.21 10.71 4.12
N GLU A 306 -19.31 10.17 4.65
CA GLU A 306 -19.32 9.46 5.93
C GLU A 306 -18.53 8.15 5.88
N GLN A 307 -18.69 7.36 4.82
CA GLN A 307 -17.87 6.15 4.63
C GLN A 307 -16.37 6.49 4.51
N LEU A 308 -16.01 7.58 3.83
CA LEU A 308 -14.62 8.03 3.76
C LEU A 308 -14.08 8.44 5.13
N ARG A 309 -14.88 9.16 5.94
CA ARG A 309 -14.53 9.47 7.34
C ARG A 309 -14.37 8.21 8.17
N ASP A 310 -15.22 7.23 8.00
CA ASP A 310 -15.16 5.97 8.74
C ASP A 310 -13.87 5.19 8.51
N CYS A 311 -13.27 5.28 7.30
CA CYS A 311 -11.95 4.71 7.06
C CYS A 311 -10.90 5.26 8.03
N PHE A 312 -10.88 6.56 8.23
CA PHE A 312 -9.88 7.23 9.08
C PHE A 312 -10.24 7.12 10.57
N ARG A 313 -11.52 7.20 10.95
CA ARG A 313 -11.97 6.90 12.31
C ARG A 313 -11.58 5.49 12.74
N ALA A 314 -11.74 4.51 11.85
CA ALA A 314 -11.31 3.14 12.08
C ALA A 314 -9.81 3.02 12.34
N GLY A 315 -8.99 3.91 11.79
CA GLY A 315 -7.55 4.01 12.04
C GLY A 315 -7.20 4.82 13.29
N GLY A 316 -8.17 5.38 14.02
CA GLY A 316 -7.92 6.16 15.24
C GLY A 316 -7.34 7.55 14.98
N TYR A 317 -7.68 8.17 13.85
CA TYR A 317 -7.34 9.56 13.54
C TYR A 317 -8.16 10.54 14.39
N SER A 318 -7.63 11.73 14.68
CA SER A 318 -8.39 12.80 15.32
C SER A 318 -9.52 13.30 14.41
N ALA A 319 -10.48 14.03 14.97
CA ALA A 319 -11.59 14.57 14.18
C ALA A 319 -11.11 15.48 13.04
N GLU A 320 -10.08 16.30 13.27
CA GLU A 320 -9.49 17.17 12.28
C GLU A 320 -8.77 16.37 11.18
N GLU A 321 -7.92 15.42 11.55
CA GLU A 321 -7.23 14.52 10.62
C GLU A 321 -8.21 13.71 9.76
N VAL A 322 -9.37 13.30 10.32
CA VAL A 322 -10.43 12.58 9.60
C VAL A 322 -11.00 13.45 8.50
N GLU A 323 -11.35 14.71 8.79
CA GLU A 323 -11.93 15.62 7.80
C GLU A 323 -10.92 15.92 6.67
N GLU A 324 -9.68 16.25 7.02
CA GLU A 324 -8.62 16.56 6.04
C GLU A 324 -8.36 15.38 5.08
N ASN A 325 -8.16 14.19 5.63
CA ASN A 325 -7.85 13.02 4.82
C ASN A 325 -9.04 12.57 3.97
N ALA A 326 -10.25 12.55 4.54
CA ALA A 326 -11.47 12.15 3.82
C ALA A 326 -11.77 13.11 2.66
N ALA A 327 -11.63 14.42 2.88
CA ALA A 327 -11.80 15.42 1.84
C ALA A 327 -10.77 15.24 0.71
N MET A 328 -9.51 14.96 1.02
CA MET A 328 -8.48 14.72 0.01
C MET A 328 -8.75 13.44 -0.79
N VAL A 329 -9.16 12.35 -0.13
CA VAL A 329 -9.55 11.11 -0.86
C VAL A 329 -10.72 11.40 -1.80
N LYS A 330 -11.73 12.15 -1.34
CA LYS A 330 -12.89 12.52 -2.17
C LYS A 330 -12.46 13.35 -3.38
N GLU A 331 -11.54 14.30 -3.23
CA GLU A 331 -11.05 15.12 -4.34
C GLU A 331 -10.27 14.26 -5.34
N ARG A 332 -9.38 13.37 -4.90
CA ARG A 332 -8.66 12.44 -5.79
C ARG A 332 -9.59 11.50 -6.56
N ILE A 333 -10.70 11.05 -5.95
CA ILE A 333 -11.72 10.27 -6.66
C ILE A 333 -12.39 11.11 -7.77
N LYS A 334 -12.69 12.39 -7.50
CA LYS A 334 -13.22 13.30 -8.54
C LYS A 334 -12.21 13.52 -9.66
N ASP A 335 -10.93 13.65 -9.32
CA ASP A 335 -9.88 13.81 -10.32
C ASP A 335 -9.78 12.61 -11.27
N LEU A 336 -10.05 11.38 -10.81
CA LEU A 336 -10.10 10.20 -11.67
C LEU A 336 -11.23 10.26 -12.73
N ASN A 337 -12.30 11.01 -12.48
CA ASN A 337 -13.43 11.15 -13.39
C ASN A 337 -13.26 12.30 -14.41
N ARG A 338 -12.30 13.21 -14.18
CA ARG A 338 -12.07 14.42 -14.97
C ARG A 338 -10.86 14.41 -15.92
N PRO A 339 -9.96 13.44 -15.92
CA PRO A 339 -8.73 13.51 -16.68
C PRO A 339 -8.93 13.56 -18.18
#